data_5afdc832fe40d607403556e9273b1d1f
#
_entry.id   5afdc832fe40d607403556e9273b1d1f
#
_cell.length_a   1.000
_cell.length_b   1.000
_cell.length_c   1.000
_cell.angle_alpha   90.00
_cell.angle_beta   90.00
_cell.angle_gamma   90.00
#
_symmetry.space_group_name_H-M   'P 1'
#
loop_
_entity.id
_entity.type
_entity.pdbx_description
1 polymer ?
#
loop_
_entity_poly.entity_id
_entity_poly.type
_entity_poly.pdbx_seq_one_letter_code
_entity_poly.pdbx_strand_id
1 'polypeptide(L)'
;MKELETLLNRRWILKSEDRELYYKIRDSIGEIRKFATEKMGCQVIENALLVKMEKIPALPETCMGIDVFASKEEYAYLCILLMFLEDRDAQEQFILSQLTEYIAANMPGEGVDWTLYTNRRRLVKVLRYAAGQGIIRVTDGSDDAFMDQETGEVLYENTGASRYFMRNFSRDIMEYTCPEDFQESDWFAMDEDRGIARRHRVYKRLLFSVGMYRGEGVDXXXXGTRRSSLSCPSSPSISRPICRERAWTGHCIQAGDGW
;
A
#
# COMPACT_ATOMS: atom_id res chain seq x y z
N MET A 1 -14.85 1.90 -19.03
CA MET A 1 -14.99 1.04 -17.81
C MET A 1 -13.79 0.13 -17.57
N LYS A 2 -13.11 -0.37 -18.60
CA LYS A 2 -11.86 -1.17 -18.46
C LYS A 2 -10.75 -0.36 -17.78
N GLU A 3 -10.67 0.92 -18.05
CA GLU A 3 -9.68 1.84 -17.48
C GLU A 3 -9.87 2.00 -15.98
N LEU A 4 -11.11 2.08 -15.51
CA LEU A 4 -11.45 2.10 -14.09
C LEU A 4 -11.05 0.77 -13.42
N GLU A 5 -11.39 -0.36 -14.06
CA GLU A 5 -11.01 -1.70 -13.57
C GLU A 5 -9.49 -1.82 -13.43
N THR A 6 -8.75 -1.30 -14.41
CA THR A 6 -7.28 -1.30 -14.38
C THR A 6 -6.75 -0.51 -13.17
N LEU A 7 -7.32 0.69 -12.92
CA LEU A 7 -6.93 1.51 -11.76
C LEU A 7 -7.34 0.89 -10.44
N LEU A 8 -8.43 0.13 -10.41
CA LEU A 8 -8.83 -0.62 -9.21
C LEU A 8 -7.86 -1.77 -8.90
N ASN A 9 -7.33 -2.41 -9.94
CA ASN A 9 -6.45 -3.58 -9.79
C ASN A 9 -4.97 -3.24 -9.60
N ARG A 10 -4.52 -2.05 -10.06
CA ARG A 10 -3.11 -1.63 -9.94
C ARG A 10 -2.98 -0.51 -8.93
N ARG A 11 -1.84 -0.45 -8.23
CA ARG A 11 -1.54 0.63 -7.29
C ARG A 11 -1.56 1.99 -8.02
N TRP A 12 -0.86 2.04 -9.13
CA TRP A 12 -0.76 3.20 -10.03
C TRP A 12 -0.41 2.74 -11.45
N ILE A 13 -0.43 3.67 -12.38
CA ILE A 13 0.08 3.48 -13.74
C ILE A 13 1.18 4.51 -13.94
N LEU A 14 2.41 4.03 -14.05
CA LEU A 14 3.59 4.87 -14.30
C LEU A 14 3.71 5.11 -15.81
N LYS A 15 3.85 6.37 -16.19
CA LYS A 15 4.04 6.76 -17.60
C LYS A 15 5.32 6.17 -18.21
N SER A 16 6.36 5.97 -17.37
CA SER A 16 7.64 5.39 -17.81
C SER A 16 7.53 3.90 -18.10
N GLU A 17 6.57 3.18 -17.50
CA GLU A 17 6.40 1.74 -17.69
C GLU A 17 5.41 1.42 -18.81
N ASP A 18 4.27 2.12 -18.84
CA ASP A 18 3.22 1.86 -19.82
C ASP A 18 2.62 3.19 -20.27
N ARG A 19 3.27 3.79 -21.26
CA ARG A 19 2.91 5.09 -21.81
C ARG A 19 1.53 5.06 -22.48
N GLU A 20 1.22 3.98 -23.21
CA GLU A 20 -0.05 3.83 -23.90
C GLU A 20 -1.22 3.76 -22.91
N LEU A 21 -1.10 2.91 -21.91
CA LEU A 21 -2.10 2.75 -20.87
C LEU A 21 -2.28 4.04 -20.06
N TYR A 22 -1.16 4.73 -19.75
CA TYR A 22 -1.20 6.03 -19.05
C TYR A 22 -2.08 7.03 -19.80
N TYR A 23 -1.86 7.22 -21.09
CA TYR A 23 -2.65 8.18 -21.89
C TYR A 23 -4.10 7.73 -22.04
N LYS A 24 -4.35 6.45 -22.26
CA LYS A 24 -5.69 5.88 -22.36
C LYS A 24 -6.51 6.14 -21.08
N ILE A 25 -5.90 5.95 -19.91
CA ILE A 25 -6.56 6.24 -18.62
C ILE A 25 -6.77 7.74 -18.45
N ARG A 26 -5.77 8.55 -18.83
CA ARG A 26 -5.85 10.01 -18.75
C ARG A 26 -7.01 10.56 -19.60
N ASP A 27 -7.23 10.00 -20.77
CA ASP A 27 -8.34 10.42 -21.67
C ASP A 27 -9.71 10.13 -21.02
N SER A 28 -9.81 9.12 -20.16
CA SER A 28 -11.04 8.75 -19.45
C SER A 28 -11.09 9.31 -18.01
N ILE A 29 -10.11 10.13 -17.62
CA ILE A 29 -9.89 10.50 -16.21
C ILE A 29 -11.07 11.25 -15.61
N GLY A 30 -11.78 12.06 -16.41
CA GLY A 30 -12.94 12.84 -15.96
C GLY A 30 -14.06 11.95 -15.45
N GLU A 31 -14.40 10.92 -16.20
CA GLU A 31 -15.44 9.95 -15.81
C GLU A 31 -15.00 9.12 -14.61
N ILE A 32 -13.74 8.69 -14.60
CA ILE A 32 -13.15 7.91 -13.51
C ILE A 32 -13.16 8.74 -12.22
N ARG A 33 -12.72 9.99 -12.29
CA ARG A 33 -12.68 10.90 -11.13
C ARG A 33 -14.07 11.13 -10.57
N LYS A 34 -15.05 11.39 -11.45
CA LYS A 34 -16.44 11.57 -11.06
C LYS A 34 -16.97 10.35 -10.31
N PHE A 35 -16.79 9.16 -10.87
CA PHE A 35 -17.22 7.90 -10.25
C PHE A 35 -16.51 7.69 -8.89
N ALA A 36 -15.18 7.85 -8.86
CA ALA A 36 -14.37 7.63 -7.65
C ALA A 36 -14.81 8.56 -6.52
N THR A 37 -15.00 9.84 -6.81
CA THR A 37 -15.42 10.84 -5.81
C THR A 37 -16.86 10.60 -5.35
N GLU A 38 -17.82 10.53 -6.30
CA GLU A 38 -19.23 10.45 -5.97
C GLU A 38 -19.64 9.12 -5.31
N LYS A 39 -19.07 8.02 -5.76
CA LYS A 39 -19.51 6.69 -5.30
C LYS A 39 -18.63 6.14 -4.17
N MET A 40 -17.33 6.42 -4.21
CA MET A 40 -16.37 5.79 -3.30
C MET A 40 -15.71 6.77 -2.32
N GLY A 41 -15.80 8.08 -2.57
CA GLY A 41 -15.05 9.06 -1.80
C GLY A 41 -13.53 8.88 -1.95
N CYS A 42 -13.09 8.40 -3.11
CA CYS A 42 -11.67 8.17 -3.39
C CYS A 42 -11.14 9.28 -4.28
N GLN A 43 -9.95 9.76 -3.96
CA GLN A 43 -9.25 10.75 -4.79
C GLN A 43 -8.52 10.05 -5.94
N VAL A 44 -8.43 10.75 -7.07
CA VAL A 44 -7.63 10.31 -8.21
C VAL A 44 -6.54 11.35 -8.45
N ILE A 45 -5.29 10.93 -8.28
CA ILE A 45 -4.09 11.72 -8.52
C ILE A 45 -3.67 11.49 -9.98
N GLU A 46 -3.47 12.59 -10.70
CA GLU A 46 -2.97 12.57 -12.07
C GLU A 46 -1.89 13.64 -12.18
N ASN A 47 -0.73 13.24 -12.65
CA ASN A 47 0.39 14.16 -12.90
C ASN A 47 1.26 13.63 -14.04
N ALA A 48 2.36 14.31 -14.35
CA ALA A 48 3.25 13.95 -15.46
C ALA A 48 3.92 12.58 -15.29
N LEU A 49 4.00 12.05 -14.08
CA LEU A 49 4.69 10.81 -13.73
C LEU A 49 3.75 9.60 -13.72
N LEU A 50 2.54 9.76 -13.13
CA LEU A 50 1.65 8.62 -12.90
C LEU A 50 0.17 9.03 -12.83
N VAL A 51 -0.70 8.03 -12.92
CA VAL A 51 -2.10 8.11 -12.51
C VAL A 51 -2.33 7.09 -11.39
N LYS A 52 -2.93 7.54 -10.28
CA LYS A 52 -3.18 6.72 -9.09
C LYS A 52 -4.57 7.01 -8.53
N MET A 53 -5.28 5.97 -8.11
CA MET A 53 -6.49 6.12 -7.29
C MET A 53 -6.14 5.80 -5.83
N GLU A 54 -6.48 6.71 -4.91
CA GLU A 54 -6.31 6.51 -3.47
C GLU A 54 -7.37 5.53 -2.96
N LYS A 55 -7.01 4.26 -2.92
CA LYS A 55 -7.92 3.16 -2.55
C LYS A 55 -7.84 2.90 -1.05
N ILE A 56 -8.75 3.49 -0.30
CA ILE A 56 -8.83 3.31 1.16
C ILE A 56 -10.04 2.43 1.44
N PRO A 57 -9.86 1.22 1.99
CA PRO A 57 -10.97 0.34 2.27
C PRO A 57 -11.87 0.91 3.38
N ALA A 58 -13.12 0.45 3.40
CA ALA A 58 -14.05 0.83 4.47
C ALA A 58 -13.62 0.27 5.84
N LEU A 59 -13.04 -0.94 5.81
CA LEU A 59 -12.44 -1.59 6.99
C LEU A 59 -11.18 -2.31 6.54
N PRO A 60 -10.09 -2.21 7.28
CA PRO A 60 -8.88 -2.97 6.94
C PRO A 60 -9.10 -4.47 7.18
N GLU A 61 -8.56 -5.27 6.29
CA GLU A 61 -8.58 -6.74 6.37
C GLU A 61 -7.15 -7.26 6.30
N THR A 62 -6.91 -8.42 6.90
CA THR A 62 -5.57 -9.01 6.98
C THR A 62 -4.93 -9.26 5.61
N CYS A 63 -5.74 -9.51 4.59
CA CYS A 63 -5.27 -9.74 3.22
C CYS A 63 -4.86 -8.46 2.48
N MET A 64 -5.01 -7.29 3.09
CA MET A 64 -4.69 -6.00 2.46
C MET A 64 -3.26 -5.52 2.72
N GLY A 65 -2.45 -6.31 3.40
CA GLY A 65 -1.02 -6.04 3.56
C GLY A 65 -0.21 -6.28 2.29
N ILE A 66 1.08 -6.00 2.36
CA ILE A 66 2.01 -6.36 1.27
C ILE A 66 2.26 -7.86 1.37
N ASP A 67 1.76 -8.61 0.40
CA ASP A 67 1.72 -10.08 0.40
C ASP A 67 3.11 -10.73 0.51
N VAL A 68 4.12 -10.11 -0.10
CA VAL A 68 5.49 -10.62 -0.07
C VAL A 68 6.17 -10.40 1.28
N PHE A 69 5.64 -9.49 2.14
CA PHE A 69 6.27 -9.16 3.43
C PHE A 69 5.75 -10.10 4.53
N ALA A 70 6.69 -10.69 5.27
CA ALA A 70 6.39 -11.65 6.34
C ALA A 70 6.71 -11.11 7.74
N SER A 71 7.40 -9.96 7.82
CA SER A 71 7.86 -9.44 9.11
C SER A 71 7.75 -7.91 9.18
N LYS A 72 7.67 -7.41 10.41
CA LYS A 72 7.60 -5.96 10.69
C LYS A 72 8.88 -5.23 10.24
N GLU A 73 10.01 -5.91 10.26
CA GLU A 73 11.30 -5.34 9.82
C GLU A 73 11.27 -5.01 8.34
N GLU A 74 10.61 -5.84 7.52
CA GLU A 74 10.46 -5.57 6.08
C GLU A 74 9.64 -4.30 5.84
N TYR A 75 8.57 -4.09 6.63
CA TYR A 75 7.80 -2.83 6.57
C TYR A 75 8.66 -1.64 7.03
N ALA A 76 9.43 -1.81 8.11
CA ALA A 76 10.32 -0.76 8.61
C ALA A 76 11.37 -0.37 7.55
N TYR A 77 12.00 -1.38 6.91
CA TYR A 77 12.95 -1.13 5.81
C TYR A 77 12.29 -0.37 4.65
N LEU A 78 11.06 -0.73 4.30
CA LEU A 78 10.32 0.00 3.26
C LEU A 78 10.08 1.45 3.65
N CYS A 79 9.65 1.71 4.90
CA CYS A 79 9.42 3.07 5.38
C CYS A 79 10.71 3.90 5.36
N ILE A 80 11.83 3.30 5.82
CA ILE A 80 13.14 3.98 5.83
C ILE A 80 13.62 4.22 4.39
N LEU A 81 13.39 3.28 3.47
CA LEU A 81 13.68 3.48 2.05
C LEU A 81 12.89 4.66 1.48
N LEU A 82 11.60 4.76 1.81
CA LEU A 82 10.77 5.88 1.34
C LEU A 82 11.28 7.22 1.90
N MET A 83 11.70 7.25 3.18
CA MET A 83 12.33 8.43 3.79
C MET A 83 13.62 8.81 3.06
N PHE A 84 14.48 7.82 2.80
CA PHE A 84 15.75 8.00 2.08
C PHE A 84 15.53 8.59 0.68
N LEU A 85 14.47 8.16 -0.01
CA LEU A 85 14.13 8.63 -1.36
C LEU A 85 13.47 10.01 -1.35
N GLU A 86 12.82 10.40 -0.26
CA GLU A 86 12.17 11.73 -0.14
C GLU A 86 13.20 12.86 -0.16
N ASP A 87 14.38 12.62 0.41
CA ASP A 87 15.48 13.57 0.46
C ASP A 87 16.26 13.68 -0.87
N ARG A 88 15.86 12.91 -1.89
CA ARG A 88 16.56 12.81 -3.18
C ARG A 88 15.68 13.22 -4.34
N ASP A 89 16.32 13.84 -5.33
CA ASP A 89 15.61 14.23 -6.55
C ASP A 89 15.25 13.00 -7.41
N ALA A 90 14.21 13.18 -8.23
CA ALA A 90 13.86 12.19 -9.23
C ALA A 90 15.03 12.02 -10.22
N GLN A 91 15.33 10.79 -10.60
CA GLN A 91 16.45 10.38 -11.45
C GLN A 91 17.82 10.43 -10.75
N GLU A 92 17.88 10.84 -9.48
CA GLU A 92 19.10 10.76 -8.70
C GLU A 92 19.47 9.29 -8.46
N GLN A 93 20.75 8.97 -8.65
CA GLN A 93 21.26 7.62 -8.44
C GLN A 93 21.88 7.49 -7.05
N PHE A 94 21.79 6.30 -6.50
CA PHE A 94 22.40 5.96 -5.20
C PHE A 94 22.89 4.52 -5.21
N ILE A 95 23.86 4.23 -4.40
CA ILE A 95 24.42 2.87 -4.25
C ILE A 95 23.85 2.18 -3.01
N LEU A 96 23.87 0.87 -3.04
CA LEU A 96 23.29 0.04 -1.96
C LEU A 96 23.92 0.34 -0.59
N SER A 97 25.23 0.59 -0.53
CA SER A 97 25.93 0.91 0.72
C SER A 97 25.38 2.17 1.39
N GLN A 98 25.06 3.22 0.62
CA GLN A 98 24.46 4.44 1.15
C GLN A 98 23.11 4.15 1.83
N LEU A 99 22.31 3.29 1.21
CA LEU A 99 21.01 2.90 1.76
C LEU A 99 21.17 2.04 3.02
N THR A 100 22.10 1.07 3.03
CA THR A 100 22.32 0.21 4.20
C THR A 100 22.80 1.02 5.41
N GLU A 101 23.71 1.99 5.20
CA GLU A 101 24.13 2.93 6.24
C GLU A 101 22.96 3.75 6.78
N TYR A 102 22.13 4.28 5.87
CA TYR A 102 20.95 5.07 6.24
C TYR A 102 19.95 4.23 7.04
N ILE A 103 19.70 2.98 6.63
CA ILE A 103 18.80 2.05 7.36
C ILE A 103 19.39 1.77 8.77
N ALA A 104 20.67 1.48 8.87
CA ALA A 104 21.32 1.19 10.15
C ALA A 104 21.21 2.38 11.11
N ALA A 105 21.32 3.60 10.59
CA ALA A 105 21.22 4.84 11.38
C ALA A 105 19.78 5.14 11.84
N ASN A 106 18.77 4.75 11.06
CA ASN A 106 17.37 5.12 11.31
C ASN A 106 16.51 3.97 11.85
N MET A 107 17.03 2.76 11.94
CA MET A 107 16.29 1.61 12.46
C MET A 107 16.18 1.70 13.98
N PRO A 108 14.96 1.61 14.54
CA PRO A 108 14.80 1.65 15.99
C PRO A 108 15.50 0.48 16.69
N GLY A 109 16.11 0.72 17.83
CA GLY A 109 16.77 -0.29 18.65
C GLY A 109 18.29 -0.28 18.49
N GLU A 110 18.89 -1.46 18.43
CA GLU A 110 20.36 -1.63 18.36
C GLU A 110 20.94 -1.48 16.93
N GLY A 111 20.13 -1.00 15.99
CA GLY A 111 20.56 -0.90 14.59
C GLY A 111 20.41 -2.22 13.85
N VAL A 112 21.00 -2.33 12.67
CA VAL A 112 20.91 -3.52 11.83
C VAL A 112 22.30 -4.11 11.61
N ASP A 113 22.45 -5.38 11.98
CA ASP A 113 23.67 -6.14 11.69
C ASP A 113 23.57 -6.74 10.28
N TRP A 114 24.32 -6.18 9.35
CA TRP A 114 24.35 -6.64 7.96
C TRP A 114 25.17 -7.90 7.73
N THR A 115 25.96 -8.36 8.72
CA THR A 115 26.64 -9.65 8.62
C THR A 115 25.64 -10.81 8.58
N LEU A 116 24.44 -10.60 9.17
CA LEU A 116 23.38 -11.62 9.21
C LEU A 116 22.67 -11.74 7.85
N TYR A 117 22.73 -12.91 7.27
CA TYR A 117 22.05 -13.27 6.01
C TYR A 117 20.55 -12.90 6.04
N THR A 118 19.90 -13.11 7.20
CA THR A 118 18.47 -12.83 7.34
C THR A 118 18.13 -11.36 7.08
N ASN A 119 18.97 -10.43 7.58
CA ASN A 119 18.75 -8.99 7.40
C ASN A 119 18.98 -8.59 5.94
N ARG A 120 20.06 -9.11 5.31
CA ARG A 120 20.32 -8.86 3.89
C ARG A 120 19.17 -9.39 3.02
N ARG A 121 18.69 -10.60 3.29
CA ARG A 121 17.57 -11.20 2.55
C ARG A 121 16.29 -10.36 2.67
N ARG A 122 16.00 -9.85 3.87
CA ARG A 122 14.85 -8.95 4.10
C ARG A 122 14.98 -7.68 3.27
N LEU A 123 16.16 -7.06 3.26
CA LEU A 123 16.39 -5.83 2.49
C LEU A 123 16.25 -6.09 0.98
N VAL A 124 16.87 -7.15 0.47
CA VAL A 124 16.76 -7.53 -0.95
C VAL A 124 15.28 -7.73 -1.34
N LYS A 125 14.50 -8.36 -0.48
CA LYS A 125 13.06 -8.55 -0.71
C LYS A 125 12.33 -7.20 -0.82
N VAL A 126 12.65 -6.24 0.04
CA VAL A 126 12.08 -4.89 0.02
C VAL A 126 12.50 -4.15 -1.25
N LEU A 127 13.77 -4.23 -1.64
CA LEU A 127 14.29 -3.59 -2.85
C LEU A 127 13.62 -4.17 -4.12
N ARG A 128 13.47 -5.48 -4.18
CA ARG A 128 12.76 -6.15 -5.29
C ARG A 128 11.30 -5.73 -5.35
N TYR A 129 10.64 -5.61 -4.20
CA TYR A 129 9.28 -5.09 -4.13
C TYR A 129 9.23 -3.65 -4.63
N ALA A 130 10.13 -2.78 -4.15
CA ALA A 130 10.18 -1.37 -4.54
C ALA A 130 10.46 -1.22 -6.05
N ALA A 131 11.36 -2.02 -6.60
CA ALA A 131 11.65 -2.05 -8.04
C ALA A 131 10.42 -2.55 -8.83
N GLY A 132 9.77 -3.60 -8.36
CA GLY A 132 8.55 -4.14 -8.98
C GLY A 132 7.36 -3.17 -8.92
N GLN A 133 7.36 -2.24 -7.96
CA GLN A 133 6.37 -1.16 -7.91
C GLN A 133 6.80 0.07 -8.69
N GLY A 134 8.01 0.08 -9.26
CA GLY A 134 8.55 1.22 -9.99
C GLY A 134 8.92 2.41 -9.11
N ILE A 135 9.14 2.20 -7.81
CA ILE A 135 9.59 3.23 -6.87
C ILE A 135 11.07 3.55 -7.12
N ILE A 136 11.86 2.51 -7.37
CA ILE A 136 13.27 2.58 -7.74
C ILE A 136 13.48 1.79 -9.04
N ARG A 137 14.60 2.03 -9.69
CA ARG A 137 15.03 1.27 -10.87
C ARG A 137 16.46 0.78 -10.62
N VAL A 138 16.74 -0.49 -10.92
CA VAL A 138 18.10 -1.00 -10.92
C VAL A 138 18.77 -0.50 -12.20
N THR A 139 19.88 0.21 -12.05
CA THR A 139 20.64 0.76 -13.18
C THR A 139 21.85 -0.13 -13.51
N ASP A 140 22.51 -0.66 -12.47
CA ASP A 140 23.66 -1.55 -12.66
C ASP A 140 23.81 -2.47 -11.44
N GLY A 141 24.38 -3.66 -11.67
CA GLY A 141 24.62 -4.64 -10.62
C GLY A 141 23.45 -5.59 -10.39
N SER A 142 23.61 -6.46 -9.40
CA SER A 142 22.60 -7.44 -9.00
C SER A 142 22.58 -7.55 -7.47
N ASP A 143 21.38 -7.50 -6.92
CA ASP A 143 21.13 -7.65 -5.49
C ASP A 143 21.39 -9.08 -4.96
N ASP A 144 21.58 -10.06 -5.85
CA ASP A 144 21.97 -11.43 -5.45
C ASP A 144 23.34 -11.46 -4.80
N ALA A 145 24.29 -10.66 -5.32
CA ALA A 145 25.65 -10.59 -4.77
C ALA A 145 25.63 -10.06 -3.31
N PHE A 146 24.82 -9.07 -3.01
CA PHE A 146 24.65 -8.55 -1.65
C PHE A 146 23.95 -9.57 -0.73
N MET A 147 23.04 -10.34 -1.27
CA MET A 147 22.34 -11.36 -0.49
C MET A 147 23.33 -12.44 0.00
N ASP A 148 24.22 -12.89 -0.87
CA ASP A 148 25.19 -13.94 -0.56
C ASP A 148 26.41 -13.40 0.20
N GLN A 149 26.89 -12.22 -0.19
CA GLN A 149 28.07 -11.58 0.38
C GLN A 149 27.78 -10.12 0.71
N GLU A 150 28.36 -9.64 1.80
CA GLU A 150 28.15 -8.27 2.28
C GLU A 150 28.67 -7.19 1.32
N THR A 151 29.51 -7.56 0.37
CA THR A 151 30.27 -6.64 -0.48
C THR A 151 29.64 -6.36 -1.85
N GLY A 152 28.43 -6.89 -2.11
CA GLY A 152 27.74 -6.64 -3.38
C GLY A 152 27.27 -5.20 -3.50
N GLU A 153 27.75 -4.45 -4.50
CA GLU A 153 27.28 -3.10 -4.80
C GLU A 153 26.29 -3.12 -5.95
N VAL A 154 25.21 -2.36 -5.77
CA VAL A 154 24.15 -2.20 -6.77
C VAL A 154 23.83 -0.71 -6.90
N LEU A 155 23.68 -0.26 -8.13
CA LEU A 155 23.32 1.11 -8.44
C LEU A 155 21.82 1.19 -8.72
N TYR A 156 21.14 2.00 -7.97
CA TYR A 156 19.69 2.27 -8.09
C TYR A 156 19.44 3.71 -8.53
N GLU A 157 18.30 3.94 -9.13
CA GLU A 157 17.80 5.27 -9.50
C GLU A 157 16.46 5.52 -8.83
N ASN A 158 16.28 6.70 -8.23
CA ASN A 158 15.00 7.17 -7.69
C ASN A 158 14.08 7.57 -8.85
N THR A 159 12.92 6.95 -8.99
CA THR A 159 11.97 7.30 -10.05
C THR A 159 11.13 8.54 -9.71
N GLY A 160 11.10 8.95 -8.43
CA GLY A 160 10.22 10.00 -7.91
C GLY A 160 8.82 9.52 -7.58
N ALA A 161 8.52 8.23 -7.79
CA ALA A 161 7.20 7.67 -7.47
C ALA A 161 7.01 7.44 -5.96
N SER A 162 8.11 7.40 -5.18
CA SER A 162 8.10 7.24 -3.72
C SER A 162 7.12 8.19 -3.03
N ARG A 163 7.09 9.46 -3.47
CA ARG A 163 6.24 10.53 -2.91
C ARG A 163 4.74 10.20 -3.01
N TYR A 164 4.36 9.34 -3.92
CA TYR A 164 2.96 8.96 -4.13
C TYR A 164 2.64 7.59 -3.52
N PHE A 165 3.62 6.93 -2.88
CA PHE A 165 3.41 5.60 -2.30
C PHE A 165 2.49 5.66 -1.09
N MET A 166 2.79 6.55 -0.16
CA MET A 166 1.95 6.80 1.01
C MET A 166 0.76 7.69 0.64
N ARG A 167 -0.31 7.57 1.39
CA ARG A 167 -1.45 8.48 1.26
C ARG A 167 -1.21 9.73 2.09
N ASN A 168 -1.90 10.80 1.76
CA ASN A 168 -1.95 11.98 2.61
C ASN A 168 -2.91 11.70 3.77
N PHE A 169 -2.46 11.91 4.98
CA PHE A 169 -3.26 11.79 6.19
C PHE A 169 -3.89 13.14 6.52
N SER A 170 -5.11 13.12 7.05
CA SER A 170 -5.84 14.33 7.44
C SER A 170 -5.28 14.97 8.71
N ARG A 171 -4.61 14.18 9.53
CA ARG A 171 -3.93 14.62 10.76
C ARG A 171 -2.44 14.28 10.67
N ASP A 172 -1.65 14.91 11.54
CA ASP A 172 -0.25 14.50 11.70
C ASP A 172 -0.19 13.02 12.08
N ILE A 173 0.63 12.26 11.38
CA ILE A 173 0.78 10.81 11.62
C ILE A 173 1.25 10.52 13.07
N MET A 174 1.94 11.47 13.68
CA MET A 174 2.43 11.34 15.07
C MET A 174 1.30 11.43 16.10
N GLU A 175 0.11 11.89 15.70
CA GLU A 175 -1.07 11.93 16.57
C GLU A 175 -1.80 10.58 16.64
N TYR A 176 -1.50 9.67 15.73
CA TYR A 176 -2.10 8.33 15.73
C TYR A 176 -1.41 7.45 16.76
N THR A 177 -2.17 6.98 17.74
CA THR A 177 -1.64 6.19 18.86
C THR A 177 -2.05 4.71 18.80
N CYS A 178 -3.10 4.41 18.03
CA CYS A 178 -3.61 3.04 17.91
C CYS A 178 -4.13 2.80 16.47
N PRO A 179 -4.27 1.54 16.06
CA PRO A 179 -4.75 1.23 14.70
C PRO A 179 -6.14 1.78 14.40
N GLU A 180 -6.98 1.94 15.40
CA GLU A 180 -8.34 2.46 15.27
C GLU A 180 -8.36 3.93 14.82
N ASP A 181 -7.34 4.70 15.17
CA ASP A 181 -7.22 6.11 14.77
C ASP A 181 -7.18 6.26 13.24
N PHE A 182 -6.57 5.29 12.55
CA PHE A 182 -6.51 5.28 11.08
C PHE A 182 -7.88 5.03 10.43
N GLN A 183 -8.80 4.42 11.15
CA GLN A 183 -10.15 4.15 10.66
C GLN A 183 -11.06 5.37 10.82
N GLU A 184 -10.87 6.16 11.86
CA GLU A 184 -11.74 7.29 12.19
C GLU A 184 -11.48 8.55 11.35
N SER A 185 -10.26 8.74 10.88
CA SER A 185 -9.83 10.00 10.28
C SER A 185 -10.60 10.42 9.03
N ASP A 186 -11.16 9.47 8.28
CA ASP A 186 -11.86 9.78 7.02
C ASP A 186 -13.37 9.95 7.17
N TRP A 187 -13.95 9.59 8.32
CA TRP A 187 -15.40 9.53 8.48
C TRP A 187 -16.00 10.73 9.21
N PHE A 188 -15.23 11.32 10.13
CA PHE A 188 -15.73 12.42 10.94
C PHE A 188 -15.91 13.74 10.18
N ALA A 189 -15.15 13.92 9.11
CA ALA A 189 -15.27 15.12 8.27
C ALA A 189 -16.55 15.17 7.42
N MET A 190 -17.32 14.07 7.39
CA MET A 190 -18.53 13.95 6.57
C MET A 190 -19.82 13.82 7.38
N ASP A 191 -19.84 14.36 8.61
CA ASP A 191 -20.98 14.21 9.51
C ASP A 191 -22.27 14.91 9.02
N GLU A 192 -22.14 15.83 8.05
CA GLU A 192 -23.29 16.58 7.53
C GLU A 192 -24.14 15.80 6.52
N ASP A 193 -23.59 14.76 5.87
CA ASP A 193 -24.36 13.97 4.91
C ASP A 193 -24.17 12.46 5.09
N ARG A 194 -24.99 11.90 5.98
CA ARG A 194 -25.00 10.47 6.31
C ARG A 194 -25.28 9.57 5.08
N GLY A 195 -25.99 10.08 4.09
CA GLY A 195 -26.30 9.33 2.87
C GLY A 195 -25.08 9.14 1.97
N ILE A 196 -24.25 10.17 1.85
CA ILE A 196 -23.01 10.12 1.07
C ILE A 196 -22.01 9.16 1.75
N ALA A 197 -21.76 9.33 3.04
CA ALA A 197 -20.85 8.48 3.81
C ALA A 197 -21.25 6.99 3.72
N ARG A 198 -22.55 6.69 3.85
CA ARG A 198 -23.08 5.34 3.70
C ARG A 198 -22.82 4.78 2.29
N ARG A 199 -23.08 5.58 1.25
CA ARG A 199 -22.84 5.20 -0.14
C ARG A 199 -21.37 4.86 -0.36
N HIS A 200 -20.43 5.70 0.12
CA HIS A 200 -18.99 5.47 0.02
C HIS A 200 -18.59 4.15 0.68
N ARG A 201 -19.08 3.88 1.90
CA ARG A 201 -18.78 2.63 2.60
C ARG A 201 -19.25 1.40 1.83
N VAL A 202 -20.47 1.44 1.31
CA VAL A 202 -21.04 0.32 0.54
C VAL A 202 -20.19 0.07 -0.72
N TYR A 203 -19.89 1.11 -1.49
CA TYR A 203 -19.08 0.96 -2.70
C TYR A 203 -17.64 0.50 -2.41
N LYS A 204 -17.02 1.05 -1.35
CA LYS A 204 -15.69 0.60 -0.92
C LYS A 204 -15.70 -0.88 -0.53
N ARG A 205 -16.71 -1.29 0.22
CA ARG A 205 -16.84 -2.70 0.64
C ARG A 205 -17.06 -3.61 -0.57
N LEU A 206 -17.90 -3.22 -1.52
CA LEU A 206 -18.18 -4.00 -2.73
C LEU A 206 -16.94 -4.15 -3.63
N LEU A 207 -16.09 -3.12 -3.70
CA LEU A 207 -14.98 -3.06 -4.66
C LEU A 207 -13.64 -3.52 -4.08
N PHE A 208 -13.43 -3.35 -2.75
CA PHE A 208 -12.13 -3.60 -2.12
C PHE A 208 -12.13 -4.82 -1.20
N SER A 209 -13.30 -5.36 -0.84
CA SER A 209 -13.38 -6.54 0.03
C SER A 209 -13.80 -7.78 -0.74
N VAL A 210 -13.51 -8.94 -0.18
CA VAL A 210 -13.88 -10.24 -0.76
C VAL A 210 -15.40 -10.38 -0.86
N GLY A 211 -16.13 -9.79 0.08
CA GLY A 211 -17.59 -9.81 0.06
C GLY A 211 -18.21 -8.94 1.15
N MET A 212 -19.52 -8.89 1.13
CA MET A 212 -20.31 -8.22 2.15
C MET A 212 -21.15 -9.25 2.88
N TYR A 213 -20.98 -9.36 4.17
CA TYR A 213 -21.70 -10.30 5.02
C TYR A 213 -22.64 -9.57 5.97
N ARG A 214 -23.80 -10.15 6.20
CA ARG A 214 -24.81 -9.60 7.12
C ARG A 214 -24.24 -9.64 8.55
N GLY A 215 -24.22 -8.50 9.22
CA GLY A 215 -23.77 -8.42 10.61
C GLY A 215 -22.32 -7.99 10.82
N GLU A 216 -21.57 -7.73 9.77
CA GLU A 216 -20.16 -7.30 9.88
C GLU A 216 -19.98 -5.78 10.01
N GLY A 217 -20.86 -5.10 10.72
CA GLY A 217 -20.73 -3.66 10.97
C GLY A 217 -21.03 -2.78 9.75
N VAL A 218 -21.50 -3.36 8.66
CA VAL A 218 -22.01 -2.60 7.50
C VAL A 218 -23.53 -2.49 7.65
N ASP A 219 -23.93 -1.92 8.80
CA ASP A 219 -25.35 -1.66 8.96
C ASP A 219 -25.72 -0.44 8.13
N UNK A 220 -26.28 -0.80 7.43
CA UNK A 220 -26.68 0.16 6.51
C UNK A 220 -27.58 1.16 7.09
N UNK A 221 -28.00 0.92 8.00
CA UNK A 221 -28.84 1.76 8.63
C UNK A 221 -28.19 2.58 9.67
N UNK A 222 -27.33 2.15 9.99
CA UNK A 222 -26.90 2.83 11.11
C UNK A 222 -25.93 3.83 10.86
N UNK A 223 -26.39 4.62 11.18
CA UNK A 223 -25.60 5.70 11.35
C UNK A 223 -24.84 5.49 12.53
N GLY A 224 -23.84 5.40 12.73
CA GLY A 224 -22.95 5.46 13.83
C GLY A 224 -23.48 5.13 15.23
N THR A 225 -23.82 3.90 15.47
CA THR A 225 -23.85 3.43 16.86
C THR A 225 -22.41 3.11 17.26
N ARG A 226 -21.89 3.79 18.26
CA ARG A 226 -20.63 3.47 18.95
C ARG A 226 -20.59 1.97 19.26
N ARG A 227 -19.56 1.30 18.77
CA ARG A 227 -19.28 -0.05 19.23
C ARG A 227 -18.87 0.01 20.70
N SER A 228 -19.74 -0.51 21.55
CA SER A 228 -19.30 -0.96 22.86
C SER A 228 -18.31 -2.11 22.65
N SER A 229 -17.22 -2.06 23.37
CA SER A 229 -16.13 -3.05 23.37
C SER A 229 -16.64 -4.49 23.36
N LEU A 230 -16.61 -5.13 22.22
CA LEU A 230 -16.85 -6.57 22.14
C LEU A 230 -15.49 -7.28 22.18
N SER A 231 -15.26 -7.96 23.30
CA SER A 231 -14.22 -8.94 23.44
C SER A 231 -14.31 -9.96 22.32
N CYS A 232 -13.21 -10.24 21.63
CA CYS A 232 -13.09 -11.29 20.64
C CYS A 232 -13.58 -12.63 21.20
N PRO A 233 -14.60 -13.24 20.63
CA PRO A 233 -14.86 -14.64 20.98
C PRO A 233 -13.86 -15.52 20.27
N SER A 234 -13.34 -16.51 21.00
CA SER A 234 -12.47 -17.55 20.50
C SER A 234 -13.09 -18.25 19.29
N SER A 235 -12.32 -18.36 18.24
CA SER A 235 -12.69 -18.79 16.90
C SER A 235 -13.32 -20.19 16.82
N PRO A 236 -14.42 -20.35 16.12
CA PRO A 236 -14.69 -21.62 15.48
C PRO A 236 -13.96 -21.70 14.14
N SER A 237 -13.46 -22.89 13.84
CA SER A 237 -12.78 -23.21 12.59
C SER A 237 -13.74 -23.05 11.40
N ILE A 238 -13.66 -21.92 10.72
CA ILE A 238 -14.39 -21.68 9.47
C ILE A 238 -13.39 -21.75 8.33
N SER A 239 -13.71 -22.60 7.35
CA SER A 239 -13.00 -22.69 6.09
C SER A 239 -12.72 -21.29 5.51
N ARG A 240 -11.45 -21.01 5.29
CA ARG A 240 -10.96 -19.72 4.78
C ARG A 240 -11.62 -19.37 3.45
N PRO A 241 -12.20 -18.20 3.28
CA PRO A 241 -12.69 -17.79 1.97
C PRO A 241 -11.51 -17.58 1.02
N ILE A 242 -11.68 -18.05 -0.19
CA ILE A 242 -10.73 -17.81 -1.29
C ILE A 242 -10.79 -16.33 -1.63
N CYS A 243 -9.72 -15.61 -1.31
CA CYS A 243 -9.59 -14.23 -1.76
C CYS A 243 -9.53 -14.21 -3.28
N ARG A 244 -10.52 -13.61 -3.92
CA ARG A 244 -10.42 -13.27 -5.34
C ARG A 244 -9.27 -12.28 -5.52
N GLU A 245 -8.46 -12.51 -6.52
CA GLU A 245 -7.37 -11.63 -6.94
C GLU A 245 -7.88 -10.24 -7.32
N ARG A 246 -8.17 -9.43 -6.32
CA ARG A 246 -8.43 -8.00 -6.51
C ARG A 246 -7.51 -7.26 -5.56
N ALA A 247 -6.30 -7.20 -5.96
CA ALA A 247 -5.25 -6.80 -5.07
C ALA A 247 -5.05 -5.31 -5.03
N TRP A 248 -4.91 -4.82 -3.90
CA TRP A 248 -4.18 -3.61 -3.60
C TRP A 248 -2.73 -3.71 -4.03
N THR A 249 -2.18 -4.91 -4.04
CA THR A 249 -0.78 -5.20 -4.35
C THR A 249 -0.62 -6.39 -5.28
N GLY A 250 -1.67 -6.80 -5.96
CA GLY A 250 -1.56 -7.81 -6.98
C GLY A 250 -1.73 -9.27 -6.59
N HIS A 251 -1.59 -9.67 -5.36
CA HIS A 251 -1.76 -11.10 -5.04
C HIS A 251 -2.14 -11.36 -3.58
N CYS A 252 -3.30 -11.91 -3.35
CA CYS A 252 -3.56 -12.68 -2.14
C CYS A 252 -2.99 -14.09 -2.34
N ILE A 253 -2.11 -14.51 -1.46
CA ILE A 253 -1.52 -15.84 -1.51
C ILE A 253 -2.61 -16.89 -1.22
N GLN A 254 -2.74 -17.88 -2.09
CA GLN A 254 -3.32 -19.14 -1.69
C GLN A 254 -2.40 -19.74 -0.62
N ALA A 255 -2.90 -19.78 0.61
CA ALA A 255 -2.24 -20.58 1.63
C ALA A 255 -2.39 -22.05 1.23
N GLY A 256 -1.36 -22.58 0.63
CA GLY A 256 -1.29 -24.01 0.37
C GLY A 256 -1.28 -24.78 1.67
N ASP A 257 -1.97 -25.86 1.70
CA ASP A 257 -2.00 -26.81 2.81
C ASP A 257 -0.58 -27.25 3.18
N GLY A 258 -0.20 -27.06 4.41
CA GLY A 258 1.05 -27.63 4.89
C GLY A 258 1.55 -27.02 6.20
N TRP A 259 1.31 -27.76 7.28
CA TRP A 259 1.85 -27.63 8.65
C TRP A 259 1.10 -26.63 9.53
#